data_52bd0eecdea15745c5f046f73939945e
#
_entry.id   52bd0eecdea15745c5f046f73939945e
#
_cell.length_a   1.000
_cell.length_b   1.000
_cell.length_c   1.000
_cell.angle_alpha   90.00
_cell.angle_beta   90.00
_cell.angle_gamma   90.00
#
_symmetry.space_group_name_H-M   'P 1'
#
loop_
_entity.id
_entity.type
_entity.pdbx_description
1 polymer ?
#
loop_
_entity_poly.entity_id
_entity_poly.type
_entity_poly.pdbx_seq_one_letter_code
_entity_poly.pdbx_strand_id
1 'polypeptide(L)'
;MSILVLTGERGVGKTTVCYKTVALARAAGYRCAGIITFSRPDDEREVLDVSTGETRCLTAKPDTASAVHQGRFYFDPHVLEWGNRVLAAALPCHLLVVDELGPLEIERGEGWVCAFTTLREAAKVSPLSLLVVRPELVARVCSMLPVEATITVNAANRDSLPYALLHTLKSPGPLLHRDRPLTSPGD
;
A
#
# COMPACT_ATOMS: atom_id res chain seq x y z
N MET A 1 4.77 10.87 11.84
CA MET A 1 3.84 9.86 11.34
C MET A 1 3.70 10.10 9.85
N SER A 2 3.96 9.08 9.02
CA SER A 2 4.27 9.33 7.61
C SER A 2 3.40 8.49 6.69
N ILE A 3 2.78 9.11 5.68
CA ILE A 3 2.24 8.39 4.53
C ILE A 3 3.29 8.46 3.41
N LEU A 4 3.81 7.29 3.01
CA LEU A 4 4.71 7.16 1.87
C LEU A 4 3.97 6.53 0.69
N VAL A 5 3.99 7.19 -0.45
CA VAL A 5 3.46 6.65 -1.69
C VAL A 5 4.55 5.85 -2.40
N LEU A 6 4.27 4.59 -2.70
CA LEU A 6 5.09 3.75 -3.58
C LEU A 6 4.47 3.77 -4.98
N THR A 7 5.22 4.22 -5.95
CA THR A 7 4.80 4.29 -7.35
C THR A 7 5.81 3.61 -8.27
N GLY A 8 5.53 3.55 -9.56
CA GLY A 8 6.40 2.97 -10.59
C GLY A 8 5.64 2.04 -11.52
N GLU A 9 6.32 1.56 -12.54
CA GLU A 9 5.77 0.75 -13.62
C GLU A 9 5.00 -0.48 -13.13
N ARG A 10 4.06 -0.95 -13.96
CA ARG A 10 3.33 -2.19 -13.68
C ARG A 10 4.31 -3.37 -13.63
N GLY A 11 4.15 -4.25 -12.64
CA GLY A 11 5.00 -5.45 -12.48
C GLY A 11 6.40 -5.19 -11.92
N VAL A 12 6.79 -3.95 -11.61
CA VAL A 12 8.13 -3.61 -11.08
C VAL A 12 8.40 -4.16 -9.68
N GLY A 13 7.36 -4.60 -8.96
CA GLY A 13 7.50 -5.22 -7.65
C GLY A 13 7.00 -4.39 -6.46
N LYS A 14 6.15 -3.38 -6.66
CA LYS A 14 5.57 -2.54 -5.58
C LYS A 14 4.90 -3.39 -4.49
N THR A 15 4.00 -4.29 -4.89
CA THR A 15 3.32 -5.26 -3.99
C THR A 15 4.33 -6.13 -3.25
N THR A 16 5.39 -6.59 -3.92
CA THR A 16 6.46 -7.38 -3.31
C THR A 16 7.22 -6.57 -2.25
N VAL A 17 7.49 -5.29 -2.51
CA VAL A 17 8.10 -4.38 -1.53
C VAL A 17 7.21 -4.27 -0.29
N CYS A 18 5.91 -4.03 -0.46
CA CYS A 18 4.95 -3.96 0.65
C CYS A 18 4.96 -5.26 1.46
N TYR A 19 4.82 -6.41 0.80
CA TYR A 19 4.77 -7.72 1.45
C TYR A 19 6.06 -8.04 2.22
N LYS A 20 7.23 -7.83 1.62
CA LYS A 20 8.53 -8.00 2.29
C LYS A 20 8.69 -7.04 3.48
N THR A 21 8.24 -5.79 3.36
CA THR A 21 8.28 -4.81 4.46
C THR A 21 7.42 -5.28 5.63
N VAL A 22 6.21 -5.79 5.36
CA VAL A 22 5.34 -6.37 6.40
C VAL A 22 6.03 -7.56 7.09
N ALA A 23 6.63 -8.47 6.33
CA ALA A 23 7.33 -9.62 6.89
C ALA A 23 8.48 -9.20 7.82
N LEU A 24 9.30 -8.24 7.40
CA LEU A 24 10.41 -7.70 8.20
C LEU A 24 9.91 -6.94 9.44
N ALA A 25 8.84 -6.15 9.31
CA ALA A 25 8.26 -5.41 10.42
C ALA A 25 7.68 -6.36 11.47
N ARG A 26 6.95 -7.40 11.06
CA ARG A 26 6.43 -8.44 11.97
C ARG A 26 7.55 -9.19 12.69
N ALA A 27 8.60 -9.59 11.99
CA ALA A 27 9.77 -10.22 12.58
C ALA A 27 10.46 -9.32 13.62
N ALA A 28 10.34 -8.00 13.49
CA ALA A 28 10.81 -7.00 14.44
C ALA A 28 9.79 -6.64 15.55
N GLY A 29 8.66 -7.36 15.65
CA GLY A 29 7.64 -7.16 16.69
C GLY A 29 6.64 -6.05 16.44
N TYR A 30 6.59 -5.48 15.22
CA TYR A 30 5.63 -4.44 14.87
C TYR A 30 4.27 -5.02 14.47
N ARG A 31 3.20 -4.36 14.91
CA ARG A 31 1.84 -4.66 14.45
C ARG A 31 1.63 -4.05 13.08
N CYS A 32 1.29 -4.90 12.09
CA CYS A 32 1.01 -4.51 10.72
C CYS A 32 -0.45 -4.77 10.40
N ALA A 33 -1.08 -3.86 9.65
CA ALA A 33 -2.47 -3.94 9.25
C ALA A 33 -2.69 -3.39 7.83
N GLY A 34 -3.90 -3.54 7.32
CA GLY A 34 -4.28 -3.09 5.99
C GLY A 34 -4.46 -4.23 5.01
N ILE A 35 -4.36 -3.94 3.71
CA ILE A 35 -4.59 -4.91 2.64
C ILE A 35 -3.44 -4.91 1.63
N ILE A 36 -3.16 -6.10 1.08
CA ILE A 36 -2.23 -6.29 -0.06
C ILE A 36 -2.96 -7.08 -1.13
N THR A 37 -2.89 -6.61 -2.39
CA THR A 37 -3.55 -7.24 -3.53
C THR A 37 -2.54 -7.91 -4.45
N PHE A 38 -2.57 -9.22 -4.54
CA PHE A 38 -1.71 -10.00 -5.42
C PHE A 38 -2.36 -10.24 -6.78
N SER A 39 -1.54 -10.16 -7.84
CA SER A 39 -1.91 -10.70 -9.15
C SER A 39 -1.59 -12.19 -9.17
N ARG A 40 -2.56 -13.00 -9.56
CA ARG A 40 -2.42 -14.43 -9.79
C ARG A 40 -2.41 -14.72 -11.29
N PRO A 41 -2.07 -15.94 -11.72
CA PRO A 41 -2.32 -16.39 -13.10
C PRO A 41 -3.78 -16.13 -13.52
N ASP A 42 -4.04 -16.11 -14.82
CA ASP A 42 -5.39 -15.91 -15.40
C ASP A 42 -6.07 -14.58 -15.03
N ASP A 43 -5.23 -13.54 -14.75
CA ASP A 43 -5.69 -12.19 -14.33
C ASP A 43 -6.48 -12.16 -13.02
N GLU A 44 -6.46 -13.22 -12.25
CA GLU A 44 -7.07 -13.23 -10.93
C GLU A 44 -6.37 -12.26 -9.96
N ARG A 45 -7.16 -11.74 -9.03
CA ARG A 45 -6.72 -10.89 -7.93
C ARG A 45 -7.07 -11.54 -6.60
N GLU A 46 -6.10 -11.58 -5.70
CA GLU A 46 -6.29 -12.08 -4.35
C GLU A 46 -5.91 -10.98 -3.36
N VAL A 47 -6.77 -10.74 -2.39
CA VAL A 47 -6.55 -9.74 -1.33
C VAL A 47 -6.17 -10.44 -0.05
N LEU A 48 -5.10 -9.97 0.57
CA LEU A 48 -4.61 -10.39 1.87
C LEU A 48 -4.99 -9.33 2.92
N ASP A 49 -5.69 -9.75 3.98
CA ASP A 49 -5.72 -9.01 5.23
C ASP A 49 -4.35 -9.13 5.93
N VAL A 50 -3.63 -8.02 6.00
CA VAL A 50 -2.31 -7.97 6.63
C VAL A 50 -2.39 -8.29 8.12
N SER A 51 -3.47 -8.03 8.83
CA SER A 51 -3.57 -8.27 10.27
C SER A 51 -3.68 -9.76 10.61
N THR A 52 -4.55 -10.48 9.91
CA THR A 52 -4.92 -11.87 10.20
C THR A 52 -4.17 -12.90 9.34
N GLY A 53 -3.78 -12.50 8.12
CA GLY A 53 -3.27 -13.41 7.10
C GLY A 53 -4.38 -14.08 6.26
N GLU A 54 -5.64 -13.73 6.48
CA GLU A 54 -6.76 -14.23 5.66
C GLU A 54 -6.63 -13.69 4.24
N THR A 55 -6.90 -14.54 3.24
CA THR A 55 -6.93 -14.15 1.82
C THR A 55 -8.28 -14.44 1.20
N ARG A 56 -8.69 -13.58 0.26
CA ARG A 56 -9.92 -13.76 -0.53
C ARG A 56 -9.67 -13.44 -1.99
N CYS A 57 -10.28 -14.24 -2.88
CA CYS A 57 -10.28 -13.95 -4.31
C CYS A 57 -11.17 -12.72 -4.58
N LEU A 58 -10.57 -11.64 -5.11
CA LEU A 58 -11.26 -10.40 -5.44
C LEU A 58 -11.95 -10.46 -6.80
N THR A 59 -11.43 -11.30 -7.71
CA THR A 59 -11.96 -11.40 -9.07
C THR A 59 -13.29 -12.14 -9.06
N ALA A 60 -14.34 -11.50 -9.59
CA ALA A 60 -15.62 -12.12 -9.88
C ALA A 60 -15.66 -12.65 -11.32
N LYS A 61 -16.59 -13.54 -11.60
CA LYS A 61 -16.89 -13.96 -12.97
C LYS A 61 -17.57 -12.83 -13.75
N PRO A 62 -17.33 -12.71 -15.08
CA PRO A 62 -17.92 -11.64 -15.89
C PRO A 62 -19.46 -11.61 -15.91
N ASP A 63 -20.11 -12.75 -15.67
CA ASP A 63 -21.57 -12.91 -15.63
C ASP A 63 -22.19 -12.63 -14.26
N THR A 64 -21.37 -12.25 -13.28
CA THR A 64 -21.85 -11.87 -11.94
C THR A 64 -22.56 -10.51 -12.00
N ALA A 65 -23.88 -10.50 -11.89
CA ALA A 65 -24.72 -9.31 -12.08
C ALA A 65 -24.39 -8.14 -11.13
N SER A 66 -23.83 -8.42 -9.95
CA SER A 66 -23.46 -7.43 -8.94
C SER A 66 -21.97 -7.04 -8.98
N ALA A 67 -21.18 -7.60 -9.90
CA ALA A 67 -19.73 -7.34 -9.96
C ALA A 67 -19.43 -5.87 -10.24
N VAL A 68 -18.44 -5.33 -9.53
CA VAL A 68 -17.93 -3.98 -9.78
C VAL A 68 -16.93 -4.05 -10.92
N HIS A 69 -17.22 -3.35 -12.02
CA HIS A 69 -16.41 -3.41 -13.24
C HIS A 69 -15.38 -2.27 -13.31
N GLN A 70 -14.11 -2.62 -13.53
CA GLN A 70 -13.03 -1.67 -13.76
C GLN A 70 -12.09 -2.15 -14.87
N GLY A 71 -12.14 -1.48 -16.02
CA GLY A 71 -11.38 -1.89 -17.22
C GLY A 71 -11.78 -3.30 -17.66
N ARG A 72 -10.86 -4.25 -17.59
CA ARG A 72 -11.13 -5.66 -17.92
C ARG A 72 -11.45 -6.53 -16.69
N PHE A 73 -11.44 -5.96 -15.49
CA PHE A 73 -11.64 -6.71 -14.26
C PHE A 73 -13.07 -6.56 -13.74
N TYR A 74 -13.57 -7.65 -13.19
CA TYR A 74 -14.81 -7.74 -12.46
C TYR A 74 -14.47 -8.07 -11.01
N PHE A 75 -14.89 -7.25 -10.06
CA PHE A 75 -14.59 -7.43 -8.65
C PHE A 75 -15.82 -7.87 -7.87
N ASP A 76 -15.61 -8.84 -6.95
CA ASP A 76 -16.66 -9.32 -6.06
C ASP A 76 -17.00 -8.25 -5.02
N PRO A 77 -18.25 -7.74 -4.99
CA PRO A 77 -18.67 -6.71 -4.05
C PRO A 77 -18.58 -7.17 -2.59
N HIS A 78 -18.76 -8.45 -2.30
CA HIS A 78 -18.63 -8.98 -0.95
C HIS A 78 -17.17 -8.95 -0.46
N VAL A 79 -16.20 -9.17 -1.36
CA VAL A 79 -14.78 -9.07 -1.03
C VAL A 79 -14.37 -7.61 -0.90
N LEU A 80 -14.90 -6.71 -1.73
CA LEU A 80 -14.70 -5.26 -1.55
C LEU A 80 -15.26 -4.78 -0.20
N GLU A 81 -16.46 -5.21 0.16
CA GLU A 81 -17.04 -4.89 1.48
C GLU A 81 -16.21 -5.44 2.64
N TRP A 82 -15.74 -6.70 2.53
CA TRP A 82 -14.86 -7.31 3.51
C TRP A 82 -13.55 -6.52 3.65
N GLY A 83 -12.87 -6.15 2.55
CA GLY A 83 -11.65 -5.36 2.59
C GLY A 83 -11.86 -3.97 3.18
N ASN A 84 -13.01 -3.34 2.93
CA ASN A 84 -13.37 -2.08 3.59
C ASN A 84 -13.53 -2.24 5.10
N ARG A 85 -14.11 -3.36 5.59
CA ARG A 85 -14.16 -3.67 7.02
C ARG A 85 -12.76 -3.89 7.61
N VAL A 86 -11.89 -4.61 6.88
CA VAL A 86 -10.48 -4.79 7.29
C VAL A 86 -9.76 -3.43 7.43
N LEU A 87 -9.93 -2.54 6.46
CA LEU A 87 -9.35 -1.20 6.50
C LEU A 87 -9.91 -0.35 7.65
N ALA A 88 -11.20 -0.38 7.86
CA ALA A 88 -11.85 0.37 8.95
C ALA A 88 -11.38 -0.10 10.34
N ALA A 89 -11.03 -1.38 10.50
CA ALA A 89 -10.53 -1.97 11.74
C ALA A 89 -8.99 -1.96 11.86
N ALA A 90 -8.26 -1.41 10.89
CA ALA A 90 -6.79 -1.51 10.82
C ALA A 90 -6.03 -0.77 11.94
N LEU A 91 -6.66 0.21 12.58
CA LEU A 91 -6.00 1.02 13.60
C LEU A 91 -6.38 0.59 15.03
N PRO A 92 -5.45 0.72 16.00
CA PRO A 92 -4.08 1.22 15.86
C PRO A 92 -3.10 0.16 15.35
N CYS A 93 -2.14 0.57 14.52
CA CYS A 93 -1.04 -0.30 14.06
C CYS A 93 0.27 0.52 13.95
N HIS A 94 1.42 -0.16 13.79
CA HIS A 94 2.70 0.50 13.56
C HIS A 94 2.97 0.71 12.06
N LEU A 95 2.55 -0.25 11.23
CA LEU A 95 2.64 -0.21 9.78
C LEU A 95 1.28 -0.48 9.16
N LEU A 96 0.74 0.52 8.48
CA LEU A 96 -0.45 0.37 7.64
C LEU A 96 -0.03 0.17 6.18
N VAL A 97 -0.63 -0.78 5.48
CA VAL A 97 -0.41 -0.98 4.04
C VAL A 97 -1.74 -0.93 3.29
N VAL A 98 -1.78 -0.15 2.21
CA VAL A 98 -2.89 -0.12 1.25
C VAL A 98 -2.32 -0.31 -0.16
N ASP A 99 -2.49 -1.49 -0.71
CA ASP A 99 -1.98 -1.87 -2.03
C ASP A 99 -3.13 -2.41 -2.89
N GLU A 100 -3.63 -1.71 -3.84
CA GLU A 100 -3.34 -0.50 -4.58
C GLU A 100 -4.61 0.39 -4.55
N LEU A 101 -4.46 1.75 -4.53
CA LEU A 101 -5.56 2.66 -4.86
C LEU A 101 -5.47 3.03 -6.34
N GLY A 102 -6.56 2.80 -7.06
CA GLY A 102 -6.66 2.99 -8.49
C GLY A 102 -7.77 3.96 -8.90
N PRO A 103 -8.12 4.00 -10.19
CA PRO A 103 -9.22 4.84 -10.68
C PRO A 103 -10.56 4.54 -10.01
N LEU A 104 -10.77 3.29 -9.57
CA LEU A 104 -12.01 2.88 -8.90
C LEU A 104 -12.24 3.70 -7.63
N GLU A 105 -11.23 3.86 -6.80
CA GLU A 105 -11.27 4.60 -5.54
C GLU A 105 -11.17 6.11 -5.76
N ILE A 106 -10.25 6.53 -6.63
CA ILE A 106 -9.85 7.94 -6.77
C ILE A 106 -10.82 8.72 -7.65
N GLU A 107 -11.41 8.09 -8.67
CA GLU A 107 -12.26 8.75 -9.67
C GLU A 107 -13.74 8.45 -9.48
N ARG A 108 -14.08 7.19 -9.10
CA ARG A 108 -15.46 6.73 -9.00
C ARG A 108 -15.98 6.71 -7.57
N GLY A 109 -15.11 6.73 -6.55
CA GLY A 109 -15.51 6.61 -5.15
C GLY A 109 -16.08 5.24 -4.82
N GLU A 110 -15.59 4.20 -5.48
CA GLU A 110 -15.95 2.79 -5.29
C GLU A 110 -14.72 2.01 -4.80
N GLY A 111 -14.77 0.69 -4.68
CA GLY A 111 -13.64 -0.14 -4.28
C GLY A 111 -13.27 0.04 -2.80
N TRP A 112 -12.01 0.35 -2.51
CA TRP A 112 -11.48 0.51 -1.14
C TRP A 112 -11.79 1.89 -0.55
N VAL A 113 -13.07 2.26 -0.48
CA VAL A 113 -13.52 3.62 -0.06
C VAL A 113 -13.11 3.98 1.36
N CYS A 114 -13.00 3.00 2.28
CA CYS A 114 -12.53 3.22 3.63
C CYS A 114 -11.04 3.60 3.71
N ALA A 115 -10.25 3.33 2.66
CA ALA A 115 -8.81 3.57 2.66
C ALA A 115 -8.45 5.03 2.93
N PHE A 116 -9.17 5.98 2.33
CA PHE A 116 -8.89 7.41 2.51
C PHE A 116 -9.09 7.87 3.95
N THR A 117 -10.19 7.45 4.60
CA THR A 117 -10.45 7.77 6.01
C THR A 117 -9.41 7.11 6.90
N THR A 118 -9.14 5.81 6.69
CA THR A 118 -8.14 5.06 7.46
C THR A 118 -6.74 5.66 7.32
N LEU A 119 -6.32 6.07 6.12
CA LEU A 119 -5.02 6.71 5.89
C LEU A 119 -4.92 8.08 6.58
N ARG A 120 -5.99 8.90 6.57
CA ARG A 120 -6.01 10.18 7.29
C ARG A 120 -5.89 9.99 8.80
N GLU A 121 -6.58 9.02 9.37
CA GLU A 121 -6.46 8.70 10.79
C GLU A 121 -5.09 8.07 11.10
N ALA A 122 -4.59 7.18 10.25
CA ALA A 122 -3.26 6.61 10.39
C ALA A 122 -2.16 7.68 10.41
N ALA A 123 -2.30 8.74 9.61
CA ALA A 123 -1.36 9.87 9.60
C ALA A 123 -1.24 10.56 10.97
N LYS A 124 -2.18 10.36 11.88
CA LYS A 124 -2.17 10.91 13.24
C LYS A 124 -1.59 9.96 14.28
N VAL A 125 -1.73 8.64 14.07
CA VAL A 125 -1.47 7.63 15.12
C VAL A 125 -0.50 6.54 14.72
N SER A 126 -0.31 6.27 13.43
CA SER A 126 0.58 5.20 12.94
C SER A 126 1.93 5.76 12.51
N PRO A 127 3.05 5.18 12.96
CA PRO A 127 4.38 5.64 12.58
C PRO A 127 4.62 5.66 11.08
N LEU A 128 4.10 4.67 10.34
CA LEU A 128 4.30 4.54 8.90
C LEU A 128 3.06 3.96 8.20
N SER A 129 2.66 4.60 7.11
CA SER A 129 1.68 4.08 6.16
C SER A 129 2.31 3.98 4.77
N LEU A 130 2.17 2.82 4.12
CA LEU A 130 2.58 2.58 2.74
C LEU A 130 1.34 2.53 1.86
N LEU A 131 1.32 3.36 0.83
CA LEU A 131 0.24 3.44 -0.13
C LEU A 131 0.79 3.20 -1.53
N VAL A 132 0.30 2.18 -2.23
CA VAL A 132 0.67 1.94 -3.63
C VAL A 132 -0.27 2.68 -4.56
N VAL A 133 0.30 3.46 -5.46
CA VAL A 133 -0.44 4.29 -6.43
C VAL A 133 0.25 4.23 -7.78
N ARG A 134 -0.53 4.21 -8.87
CA ARG A 134 0.01 4.30 -10.23
C ARG A 134 0.58 5.70 -10.49
N PRO A 135 1.62 5.84 -11.35
CA PRO A 135 2.26 7.12 -11.60
C PRO A 135 1.30 8.24 -11.98
N GLU A 136 0.31 7.95 -12.84
CA GLU A 136 -0.68 8.91 -13.33
C GLU A 136 -1.64 9.44 -12.26
N LEU A 137 -1.77 8.75 -11.13
CA LEU A 137 -2.69 9.11 -10.05
C LEU A 137 -1.99 9.76 -8.85
N VAL A 138 -0.65 9.78 -8.82
CA VAL A 138 0.14 10.27 -7.67
C VAL A 138 -0.23 11.72 -7.31
N ALA A 139 -0.25 12.61 -8.29
CA ALA A 139 -0.55 14.03 -8.04
C ALA A 139 -1.93 14.21 -7.39
N ARG A 140 -2.92 13.43 -7.84
CA ARG A 140 -4.29 13.49 -7.29
C ARG A 140 -4.35 12.94 -5.87
N VAL A 141 -3.66 11.84 -5.59
CA VAL A 141 -3.58 11.29 -4.23
C VAL A 141 -2.88 12.26 -3.27
N CYS A 142 -1.79 12.89 -3.70
CA CYS A 142 -1.09 13.90 -2.90
C CYS A 142 -1.95 15.14 -2.59
N SER A 143 -2.94 15.46 -3.42
CA SER A 143 -3.92 16.51 -3.11
C SER A 143 -5.01 16.08 -2.13
N MET A 144 -5.23 14.78 -1.94
CA MET A 144 -6.29 14.21 -1.10
C MET A 144 -5.79 13.75 0.28
N LEU A 145 -4.51 13.42 0.39
CA LEU A 145 -3.88 12.84 1.59
C LEU A 145 -2.62 13.61 1.97
N PRO A 146 -2.25 13.68 3.26
CA PRO A 146 -1.01 14.31 3.73
C PRO A 146 0.19 13.38 3.46
N VAL A 147 0.54 13.22 2.19
CA VAL A 147 1.67 12.39 1.75
C VAL A 147 2.97 13.10 2.11
N GLU A 148 3.87 12.42 2.82
CA GLU A 148 5.18 12.95 3.20
C GLU A 148 6.20 12.83 2.06
N ALA A 149 6.20 11.68 1.38
CA ALA A 149 7.09 11.45 0.25
C ALA A 149 6.52 10.43 -0.74
N THR A 150 6.99 10.53 -1.98
CA THR A 150 6.72 9.56 -3.05
C THR A 150 8.02 8.86 -3.44
N ILE A 151 8.01 7.54 -3.45
CA ILE A 151 9.16 6.70 -3.79
C ILE A 151 8.84 5.93 -5.08
N THR A 152 9.63 6.16 -6.12
CA THR A 152 9.52 5.37 -7.36
C THR A 152 10.27 4.06 -7.19
N VAL A 153 9.53 2.96 -7.19
CA VAL A 153 10.06 1.59 -7.17
C VAL A 153 10.59 1.23 -8.57
N ASN A 154 11.79 0.69 -8.62
CA ASN A 154 12.43 0.24 -9.85
C ASN A 154 13.34 -0.98 -9.58
N ALA A 155 13.97 -1.53 -10.62
CA ALA A 155 14.83 -2.71 -10.49
C ALA A 155 16.06 -2.48 -9.59
N ALA A 156 16.57 -1.25 -9.51
CA ALA A 156 17.74 -0.93 -8.71
C ALA A 156 17.46 -0.84 -7.20
N ASN A 157 16.22 -0.47 -6.81
CA ASN A 157 15.91 -0.22 -5.40
C ASN A 157 14.92 -1.23 -4.77
N ARG A 158 14.12 -1.96 -5.56
CA ARG A 158 13.04 -2.82 -5.04
C ARG A 158 13.50 -3.87 -4.01
N ASP A 159 14.74 -4.33 -4.08
CA ASP A 159 15.24 -5.37 -3.18
C ASP A 159 15.80 -4.80 -1.87
N SER A 160 16.32 -3.57 -1.88
CA SER A 160 16.81 -2.86 -0.69
C SER A 160 15.74 -2.04 0.02
N LEU A 161 14.71 -1.61 -0.70
CA LEU A 161 13.66 -0.73 -0.19
C LEU A 161 12.91 -1.26 1.04
N PRO A 162 12.56 -2.58 1.16
CA PRO A 162 11.94 -3.10 2.38
C PRO A 162 12.74 -2.86 3.65
N TYR A 163 14.07 -2.95 3.58
CA TYR A 163 14.96 -2.69 4.72
C TYR A 163 15.02 -1.20 5.07
N ALA A 164 15.04 -0.33 4.05
CA ALA A 164 14.99 1.11 4.26
C ALA A 164 13.68 1.55 4.92
N LEU A 165 12.54 0.98 4.48
CA LEU A 165 11.22 1.23 5.06
C LEU A 165 11.13 0.72 6.50
N LEU A 166 11.68 -0.46 6.81
CA LEU A 166 11.79 -0.94 8.19
C LEU A 166 12.63 0.02 9.05
N HIS A 167 13.71 0.56 8.51
CA HIS A 167 14.54 1.52 9.24
C HIS A 167 13.76 2.81 9.54
N THR A 168 12.96 3.29 8.58
CA THR A 168 12.06 4.43 8.79
C THR A 168 11.05 4.16 9.91
N LEU A 169 10.51 2.95 9.97
CA LEU A 169 9.60 2.53 11.04
C LEU A 169 10.26 2.52 12.42
N LYS A 170 11.54 2.14 12.51
CA LYS A 170 12.32 2.12 13.76
C LYS A 170 12.73 3.51 14.26
N SER A 171 12.90 4.44 13.35
CA SER A 171 13.39 5.81 13.64
C SER A 171 12.46 6.81 12.97
N PRO A 172 11.25 7.05 13.50
CA PRO A 172 10.30 7.99 12.92
C PRO A 172 10.86 9.42 13.02
N GLY A 173 11.46 9.88 11.94
CA GLY A 173 11.98 11.23 11.77
C GLY A 173 11.85 11.64 10.30
N PRO A 174 11.87 12.95 9.97
CA PRO A 174 11.66 13.40 8.60
C PRO A 174 12.68 12.80 7.64
N LEU A 175 12.18 12.19 6.55
CA LEU A 175 12.98 11.58 5.47
C LEU A 175 13.84 12.58 4.69
N LEU A 176 13.62 13.87 4.86
CA LEU A 176 14.16 14.96 4.03
C LEU A 176 15.67 15.28 4.23
N HIS A 177 16.42 14.50 5.04
CA HIS A 177 17.82 14.81 5.31
C HIS A 177 18.84 13.69 5.01
N ARG A 178 18.55 12.73 4.11
CA ARG A 178 19.44 11.58 3.88
C ARG A 178 20.10 11.49 2.49
N ASP A 179 19.97 12.50 1.64
CA ASP A 179 20.81 12.63 0.43
C ASP A 179 22.08 13.46 0.72
N ARG A 180 22.86 13.04 1.72
CA ARG A 180 24.27 13.43 1.77
C ARG A 180 25.09 12.27 1.22
N PRO A 181 25.77 12.44 0.08
CA PRO A 181 26.77 11.46 -0.33
C PRO A 181 27.81 11.32 0.78
N LEU A 182 28.14 10.08 1.12
CA LEU A 182 29.28 9.77 1.98
C LEU A 182 30.53 10.33 1.28
N THR A 183 30.97 11.51 1.70
CA THR A 183 32.32 11.98 1.37
C THR A 183 33.27 11.08 2.11
N SER A 184 34.08 10.33 1.35
CA SER A 184 35.23 9.60 1.86
C SER A 184 36.11 10.55 2.68
N PRO A 185 36.66 10.14 3.83
CA PRO A 185 37.72 10.89 4.46
C PRO A 185 38.94 10.78 3.52
N GLY A 186 39.24 11.87 2.87
CA GLY A 186 40.49 12.04 2.13
C GLY A 186 41.61 12.38 3.09
N ASP A 187 42.72 11.79 2.81
CA ASP A 187 44.12 12.00 3.20
C ASP A 187 44.45 13.15 4.15
#